data_a68ae6ede0bcd4053abd39134ec919cf
#
_entry.id   a68ae6ede0bcd4053abd39134ec919cf
#
_cell.length_a   1.000
_cell.length_b   1.000
_cell.length_c   1.000
_cell.angle_alpha   90.00
_cell.angle_beta   90.00
_cell.angle_gamma   90.00
#
_symmetry.space_group_name_H-M   'P 1'
#
loop_
_entity.id
_entity.type
_entity.pdbx_description
1 polymer ?
#
loop_
_entity_poly.entity_id
_entity_poly.type
_entity_poly.pdbx_seq_one_letter_code
_entity_poly.pdbx_strand_id
1 'polypeptide(L)'
;MTGIRLIVGLGNPGQAYEGTRHNAGAFFIAELARRAGVTLATESKFFGQMARISLADSDLRLLIPSTFMNESGKSVAAAANFFRIPPDQILIAHDELDIPPGQARFKQGGGHGGHNGLRDIIPALGGKQDFHRLRIGIGHPGHASKVSGYVLTKPSAGDKQAIDQIIDEAVDALPLLLKGDPVKAMTRLHSIDTTQPG
;
A
#
# COMPACT_ATOMS: atom_id res chain seq x y z
N MET A 1 -1.15 -20.78 2.22
CA MET A 1 -1.53 -19.44 2.72
C MET A 1 -0.27 -18.58 2.82
N THR A 2 -0.34 -17.31 2.44
CA THR A 2 0.82 -16.39 2.55
C THR A 2 1.15 -16.06 4.01
N GLY A 3 0.22 -16.27 4.92
CA GLY A 3 0.37 -15.89 6.31
C GLY A 3 0.28 -14.38 6.58
N ILE A 4 -0.12 -13.57 5.60
CA ILE A 4 -0.26 -12.11 5.79
C ILE A 4 -1.23 -11.84 6.93
N ARG A 5 -0.80 -11.00 7.89
CA ARG A 5 -1.56 -10.63 9.08
C ARG A 5 -1.65 -9.11 9.27
N LEU A 6 -0.79 -8.34 8.60
CA LEU A 6 -0.77 -6.88 8.64
C LEU A 6 -0.72 -6.33 7.21
N ILE A 7 -1.65 -5.42 6.90
CA ILE A 7 -1.68 -4.70 5.63
C ILE A 7 -1.53 -3.21 5.93
N VAL A 8 -0.50 -2.60 5.36
CA VAL A 8 -0.14 -1.20 5.57
C VAL A 8 -0.35 -0.41 4.29
N GLY A 9 -0.97 0.75 4.39
CA GLY A 9 -1.07 1.70 3.28
C GLY A 9 -0.28 2.97 3.61
N LEU A 10 0.71 3.29 2.80
CA LEU A 10 1.59 4.43 3.03
C LEU A 10 0.99 5.74 2.53
N GLY A 11 1.18 6.80 3.30
CA GLY A 11 0.77 8.15 2.97
C GLY A 11 1.28 9.15 4.01
N ASN A 12 1.31 10.42 3.64
CA ASN A 12 1.59 11.51 4.56
C ASN A 12 0.29 11.95 5.25
N PRO A 13 0.34 12.31 6.55
CA PRO A 13 -0.81 12.80 7.27
C PRO A 13 -1.10 14.27 6.95
N GLY A 14 -2.33 14.68 7.22
CA GLY A 14 -2.74 16.07 7.16
C GLY A 14 -3.37 16.49 5.84
N GLN A 15 -4.14 17.57 5.90
CA GLN A 15 -4.91 18.11 4.78
C GLN A 15 -4.05 18.50 3.58
N ALA A 16 -2.80 18.98 3.82
CA ALA A 16 -1.90 19.40 2.76
C ALA A 16 -1.50 18.24 1.81
N TYR A 17 -1.57 17.00 2.28
CA TYR A 17 -1.18 15.81 1.52
C TYR A 17 -2.35 14.94 1.10
N GLU A 18 -3.56 15.28 1.53
CA GLU A 18 -4.76 14.52 1.22
C GLU A 18 -4.98 14.47 -0.30
N GLY A 19 -5.19 13.28 -0.83
CA GLY A 19 -5.41 13.07 -2.26
C GLY A 19 -4.17 13.14 -3.13
N THR A 20 -2.97 13.33 -2.57
CA THR A 20 -1.74 13.33 -3.36
C THR A 20 -1.36 11.91 -3.82
N ARG A 21 -0.55 11.83 -4.88
CA ARG A 21 -0.07 10.56 -5.44
C ARG A 21 0.65 9.70 -4.41
N HIS A 22 1.42 10.34 -3.53
CA HIS A 22 2.18 9.62 -2.49
C HIS A 22 1.29 8.90 -1.46
N ASN A 23 0.02 9.25 -1.41
CA ASN A 23 -0.97 8.63 -0.52
C ASN A 23 -1.75 7.48 -1.18
N ALA A 24 -1.37 7.02 -2.36
CA ALA A 24 -2.08 5.94 -3.05
C ALA A 24 -2.18 4.65 -2.21
N GLY A 25 -1.15 4.32 -1.43
CA GLY A 25 -1.21 3.20 -0.49
C GLY A 25 -2.30 3.38 0.57
N ALA A 26 -2.42 4.58 1.12
CA ALA A 26 -3.47 4.89 2.08
C ALA A 26 -4.87 4.81 1.44
N PHE A 27 -5.02 5.18 0.17
CA PHE A 27 -6.30 5.02 -0.55
C PHE A 27 -6.75 3.56 -0.60
N PHE A 28 -5.79 2.64 -0.83
CA PHE A 28 -6.08 1.20 -0.84
C PHE A 28 -6.62 0.72 0.51
N ILE A 29 -6.00 1.11 1.61
CA ILE A 29 -6.46 0.73 2.96
C ILE A 29 -7.83 1.33 3.26
N ALA A 30 -8.07 2.59 2.90
CA ALA A 30 -9.36 3.24 3.10
C ALA A 30 -10.48 2.51 2.36
N GLU A 31 -10.24 2.09 1.12
CA GLU A 31 -11.22 1.34 0.33
C GLU A 31 -11.46 -0.06 0.89
N LEU A 32 -10.41 -0.73 1.33
CA LEU A 32 -10.51 -2.05 1.96
C LEU A 32 -11.34 -1.98 3.26
N ALA A 33 -11.09 -0.97 4.10
CA ALA A 33 -11.86 -0.73 5.32
C ALA A 33 -13.33 -0.42 5.00
N ARG A 34 -13.58 0.42 4.00
CA ARG A 34 -14.93 0.76 3.55
C ARG A 34 -15.71 -0.48 3.13
N ARG A 35 -15.12 -1.34 2.31
CA ARG A 35 -15.78 -2.58 1.85
C ARG A 35 -16.01 -3.56 2.99
N ALA A 36 -15.12 -3.60 3.96
CA ALA A 36 -15.27 -4.44 5.15
C ALA A 36 -16.25 -3.86 6.18
N GLY A 37 -16.75 -2.65 5.97
CA GLY A 37 -17.69 -2.00 6.89
C GLY A 37 -17.07 -1.60 8.22
N VAL A 38 -15.77 -1.34 8.26
CA VAL A 38 -15.05 -0.96 9.49
C VAL A 38 -14.51 0.46 9.39
N THR A 39 -14.35 1.10 10.54
CA THR A 39 -13.77 2.44 10.67
C THR A 39 -12.36 2.31 11.24
N LEU A 40 -11.39 2.98 10.59
CA LEU A 40 -10.04 3.10 11.11
C LEU A 40 -10.06 4.02 12.32
N ALA A 41 -9.43 3.59 13.42
CA ALA A 41 -9.33 4.35 14.66
C ALA A 41 -7.88 4.71 14.95
N THR A 42 -7.66 5.90 15.52
CA THR A 42 -6.33 6.34 15.94
C THR A 42 -5.80 5.43 17.04
N GLU A 43 -4.61 4.89 16.82
CA GLU A 43 -3.87 4.06 17.76
C GLU A 43 -2.48 4.67 18.00
N SER A 44 -2.38 5.49 19.04
CA SER A 44 -1.15 6.27 19.32
C SER A 44 0.07 5.37 19.54
N LYS A 45 -0.11 4.19 20.14
CA LYS A 45 0.99 3.24 20.36
C LYS A 45 1.58 2.70 19.05
N PHE A 46 0.86 2.77 17.96
CA PHE A 46 1.34 2.37 16.61
C PHE A 46 1.58 3.55 15.69
N PHE A 47 1.47 4.78 16.21
CA PHE A 47 1.69 5.98 15.40
C PHE A 47 0.87 5.98 14.10
N GLY A 48 -0.39 5.54 14.17
CA GLY A 48 -1.22 5.40 12.99
C GLY A 48 -2.69 5.14 13.31
N GLN A 49 -3.45 4.92 12.24
CA GLN A 49 -4.84 4.49 12.31
C GLN A 49 -4.94 3.01 11.97
N MET A 50 -5.74 2.28 12.73
CA MET A 50 -5.83 0.83 12.61
C MET A 50 -7.28 0.35 12.63
N ALA A 51 -7.53 -0.74 11.93
CA ALA A 51 -8.75 -1.53 12.02
C ALA A 51 -8.40 -3.03 11.95
N ARG A 52 -9.31 -3.86 12.43
CA ARG A 52 -9.22 -5.31 12.30
C ARG A 52 -10.34 -5.82 11.42
N ILE A 53 -10.02 -6.66 10.45
CA ILE A 53 -10.99 -7.28 9.54
C ILE A 53 -10.73 -8.77 9.41
N SER A 54 -11.76 -9.49 8.95
CA SER A 54 -11.63 -10.87 8.48
C SER A 54 -11.91 -10.89 6.99
N LEU A 55 -10.99 -11.46 6.21
CA LEU A 55 -11.12 -11.58 4.77
C LEU A 55 -10.49 -12.88 4.31
N ALA A 56 -11.21 -13.68 3.50
CA ALA A 56 -10.74 -14.96 2.99
C ALA A 56 -10.20 -15.89 4.12
N ASP A 57 -10.91 -15.92 5.24
CA ASP A 57 -10.56 -16.66 6.47
C ASP A 57 -9.27 -16.22 7.14
N SER A 58 -8.73 -15.07 6.74
CA SER A 58 -7.57 -14.45 7.37
C SER A 58 -7.99 -13.35 8.35
N ASP A 59 -7.37 -13.34 9.53
CA ASP A 59 -7.50 -12.27 10.52
C ASP A 59 -6.44 -11.22 10.22
N LEU A 60 -6.87 -10.05 9.80
CA LEU A 60 -6.01 -8.99 9.29
C LEU A 60 -6.11 -7.72 10.14
N ARG A 61 -4.98 -7.06 10.32
CA ARG A 61 -4.93 -5.69 10.78
C ARG A 61 -4.58 -4.76 9.62
N LEU A 62 -5.34 -3.67 9.51
CA LEU A 62 -5.13 -2.61 8.54
C LEU A 62 -4.49 -1.44 9.26
N LEU A 63 -3.43 -0.88 8.68
CA LEU A 63 -2.69 0.24 9.28
C LEU A 63 -2.43 1.32 8.23
N ILE A 64 -2.78 2.56 8.57
CA ILE A 64 -2.29 3.75 7.85
C ILE A 64 -1.40 4.50 8.84
N PRO A 65 -0.07 4.57 8.61
CA PRO A 65 0.80 5.38 9.46
C PRO A 65 0.35 6.84 9.48
N SER A 66 0.39 7.45 10.66
CA SER A 66 0.13 8.90 10.85
C SER A 66 1.45 9.70 10.93
N THR A 67 2.57 9.05 10.66
CA THR A 67 3.88 9.66 10.52
C THR A 67 4.05 10.25 9.13
N PHE A 68 4.97 11.19 8.95
CA PHE A 68 5.39 11.56 7.61
C PHE A 68 6.01 10.34 6.91
N MET A 69 5.99 10.36 5.58
CA MET A 69 6.40 9.22 4.76
C MET A 69 7.78 8.69 5.13
N ASN A 70 8.76 9.56 5.35
CA ASN A 70 10.13 9.19 5.71
C ASN A 70 10.29 8.65 7.14
N GLU A 71 9.21 8.56 7.90
CA GLU A 71 9.16 7.96 9.24
C GLU A 71 8.17 6.79 9.30
N SER A 72 7.76 6.25 8.17
CA SER A 72 6.78 5.14 8.08
C SER A 72 7.24 3.90 8.85
N GLY A 73 8.54 3.66 8.94
CA GLY A 73 9.11 2.53 9.66
C GLY A 73 8.77 2.51 11.14
N LYS A 74 8.66 3.67 11.76
CA LYS A 74 8.28 3.80 13.18
C LYS A 74 6.91 3.17 13.45
N SER A 75 5.93 3.46 12.61
CA SER A 75 4.57 2.93 12.73
C SER A 75 4.53 1.43 12.42
N VAL A 76 5.11 1.03 11.30
CA VAL A 76 5.11 -0.38 10.87
C VAL A 76 5.82 -1.26 11.87
N ALA A 77 7.00 -0.87 12.35
CA ALA A 77 7.74 -1.63 13.34
C ALA A 77 7.00 -1.73 14.68
N ALA A 78 6.38 -0.65 15.14
CA ALA A 78 5.60 -0.67 16.39
C ALA A 78 4.46 -1.67 16.31
N ALA A 79 3.70 -1.70 15.23
CA ALA A 79 2.62 -2.65 15.05
C ALA A 79 3.13 -4.09 14.88
N ALA A 80 4.14 -4.29 14.04
CA ALA A 80 4.71 -5.61 13.79
C ALA A 80 5.28 -6.24 15.06
N ASN A 81 6.01 -5.47 15.87
CA ASN A 81 6.58 -5.95 17.11
C ASN A 81 5.50 -6.27 18.17
N PHE A 82 4.50 -5.41 18.31
CA PHE A 82 3.43 -5.62 19.29
C PHE A 82 2.64 -6.90 18.99
N PHE A 83 2.29 -7.14 17.73
CA PHE A 83 1.51 -8.32 17.33
C PHE A 83 2.39 -9.51 16.96
N ARG A 84 3.72 -9.39 17.07
CA ARG A 84 4.68 -10.43 16.71
C ARG A 84 4.49 -10.93 15.27
N ILE A 85 4.41 -9.99 14.35
CA ILE A 85 4.22 -10.25 12.93
C ILE A 85 5.58 -10.15 12.24
N PRO A 86 6.13 -11.24 11.68
CA PRO A 86 7.39 -11.17 10.93
C PRO A 86 7.20 -10.43 9.59
N PRO A 87 8.28 -9.88 9.01
CA PRO A 87 8.18 -9.10 7.78
C PRO A 87 7.51 -9.82 6.61
N ASP A 88 7.73 -11.12 6.43
CA ASP A 88 7.10 -11.90 5.37
C ASP A 88 5.58 -12.12 5.53
N GLN A 89 5.01 -11.67 6.65
CA GLN A 89 3.56 -11.67 6.92
C GLN A 89 2.96 -10.26 6.83
N ILE A 90 3.69 -9.31 6.27
CA ILE A 90 3.25 -7.93 6.07
C ILE A 90 3.07 -7.67 4.57
N LEU A 91 1.96 -7.02 4.20
CA LEU A 91 1.75 -6.45 2.88
C LEU A 91 1.77 -4.92 2.99
N ILE A 92 2.62 -4.28 2.20
CA ILE A 92 2.72 -2.82 2.15
C ILE A 92 2.22 -2.32 0.80
N ALA A 93 1.17 -1.50 0.82
CA ALA A 93 0.66 -0.81 -0.36
C ALA A 93 1.31 0.57 -0.45
N HIS A 94 1.82 0.91 -1.62
CA HIS A 94 2.52 2.16 -1.86
C HIS A 94 2.39 2.61 -3.31
N ASP A 95 2.63 3.91 -3.55
CA ASP A 95 2.70 4.48 -4.89
C ASP A 95 3.97 4.01 -5.62
N GLU A 96 3.87 3.84 -6.93
CA GLU A 96 4.96 3.37 -7.77
C GLU A 96 5.10 4.21 -9.03
N LEU A 97 6.27 4.84 -9.18
CA LEU A 97 6.60 5.69 -10.33
C LEU A 97 6.77 4.89 -11.64
N ASP A 98 7.25 3.65 -11.53
CA ASP A 98 7.61 2.82 -12.68
C ASP A 98 6.41 2.09 -13.30
N ILE A 99 5.23 2.28 -12.73
CA ILE A 99 3.98 1.71 -13.23
C ILE A 99 3.03 2.86 -13.60
N PRO A 100 2.41 2.85 -14.78
CA PRO A 100 1.49 3.92 -15.17
C PRO A 100 0.21 3.90 -14.33
N PRO A 101 -0.50 5.04 -14.22
CA PRO A 101 -1.83 5.06 -13.58
C PRO A 101 -2.78 4.08 -14.27
N GLY A 102 -3.55 3.34 -13.47
CA GLY A 102 -4.48 2.34 -13.98
C GLY A 102 -3.94 0.92 -13.96
N GLN A 103 -2.70 0.74 -13.51
CA GLN A 103 -2.08 -0.56 -13.32
C GLN A 103 -1.53 -0.68 -11.91
N ALA A 104 -1.50 -1.89 -11.38
CA ALA A 104 -0.90 -2.22 -10.09
C ALA A 104 -0.31 -3.62 -10.12
N ARG A 105 0.65 -3.90 -9.23
CA ARG A 105 1.34 -5.19 -9.19
C ARG A 105 1.61 -5.63 -7.77
N PHE A 106 1.35 -6.91 -7.50
CA PHE A 106 1.86 -7.57 -6.30
C PHE A 106 3.31 -8.00 -6.53
N LYS A 107 4.10 -7.92 -5.47
CA LYS A 107 5.49 -8.38 -5.45
C LYS A 107 5.86 -8.81 -4.04
N GLN A 108 6.70 -9.83 -3.90
CA GLN A 108 7.34 -10.16 -2.63
C GLN A 108 8.83 -9.86 -2.72
N GLY A 109 9.36 -9.18 -1.69
CA GLY A 109 10.78 -8.86 -1.63
C GLY A 109 11.20 -7.70 -2.53
N GLY A 110 12.47 -7.41 -2.51
CA GLY A 110 13.12 -6.33 -3.27
C GLY A 110 13.52 -5.13 -2.42
N GLY A 111 14.29 -4.21 -3.01
CA GLY A 111 14.73 -2.98 -2.35
C GLY A 111 13.65 -1.91 -2.27
N HIS A 112 14.02 -0.70 -1.86
CA HIS A 112 13.07 0.41 -1.71
C HIS A 112 12.75 1.15 -3.01
N GLY A 113 13.53 0.96 -4.07
CA GLY A 113 13.28 1.59 -5.37
C GLY A 113 13.25 3.13 -5.35
N GLY A 114 13.86 3.76 -4.36
CA GLY A 114 13.81 5.21 -4.16
C GLY A 114 12.58 5.72 -3.41
N HIS A 115 11.66 4.86 -3.02
CA HIS A 115 10.49 5.23 -2.23
C HIS A 115 10.87 5.51 -0.78
N ASN A 116 10.64 6.73 -0.29
CA ASN A 116 11.12 7.16 1.04
C ASN A 116 10.49 6.38 2.19
N GLY A 117 9.22 5.97 2.06
CA GLY A 117 8.56 5.15 3.06
C GLY A 117 9.18 3.76 3.17
N LEU A 118 9.43 3.11 2.04
CA LEU A 118 10.07 1.79 2.02
C LEU A 118 11.52 1.88 2.50
N ARG A 119 12.23 2.96 2.16
CA ARG A 119 13.60 3.20 2.63
C ARG A 119 13.67 3.26 4.15
N ASP A 120 12.67 3.83 4.80
CA ASP A 120 12.60 3.92 6.27
C ASP A 120 12.11 2.61 6.91
N ILE A 121 11.20 1.89 6.26
CA ILE A 121 10.64 0.63 6.78
C ILE A 121 11.71 -0.48 6.84
N ILE A 122 12.54 -0.62 5.82
CA ILE A 122 13.50 -1.71 5.72
C ILE A 122 14.43 -1.77 6.95
N PRO A 123 15.16 -0.70 7.32
CA PRO A 123 15.97 -0.75 8.54
C PRO A 123 15.14 -0.91 9.81
N ALA A 124 13.93 -0.35 9.87
CA ALA A 124 13.04 -0.51 11.02
C ALA A 124 12.59 -1.96 11.25
N LEU A 125 12.56 -2.77 10.19
CA LEU A 125 12.30 -4.21 10.24
C LEU A 125 13.58 -5.05 10.31
N GLY A 126 14.67 -4.47 10.78
CA GLY A 126 15.95 -5.17 10.94
C GLY A 126 16.67 -5.45 9.63
N GLY A 127 16.44 -4.67 8.58
CA GLY A 127 17.03 -4.86 7.26
C GLY A 127 16.32 -5.92 6.41
N LYS A 128 15.21 -6.47 6.90
CA LYS A 128 14.44 -7.48 6.15
C LYS A 128 13.67 -6.82 5.01
N GLN A 129 13.71 -7.44 3.84
CA GLN A 129 13.08 -6.95 2.62
C GLN A 129 12.04 -7.92 2.06
N ASP A 130 11.78 -9.02 2.72
CA ASP A 130 10.94 -10.11 2.25
C ASP A 130 9.43 -9.91 2.44
N PHE A 131 9.01 -8.71 2.84
CA PHE A 131 7.60 -8.37 2.93
C PHE A 131 6.94 -8.29 1.54
N HIS A 132 5.63 -8.52 1.52
CA HIS A 132 4.81 -8.37 0.31
C HIS A 132 4.55 -6.90 0.02
N ARG A 133 4.37 -6.57 -1.26
CA ARG A 133 4.09 -5.20 -1.73
C ARG A 133 2.94 -5.19 -2.71
N LEU A 134 2.08 -4.19 -2.57
CA LEU A 134 1.16 -3.78 -3.63
C LEU A 134 1.70 -2.46 -4.19
N ARG A 135 2.17 -2.52 -5.42
CA ARG A 135 2.74 -1.38 -6.15
C ARG A 135 1.65 -0.75 -6.99
N ILE A 136 1.17 0.43 -6.57
CA ILE A 136 0.07 1.14 -7.23
C ILE A 136 0.65 2.19 -8.17
N GLY A 137 0.44 2.03 -9.47
CA GLY A 137 1.00 2.90 -10.49
C GLY A 137 0.51 4.34 -10.39
N ILE A 138 1.43 5.27 -10.39
CA ILE A 138 1.16 6.72 -10.44
C ILE A 138 1.83 7.41 -11.63
N GLY A 139 2.64 6.68 -12.39
CA GLY A 139 3.44 7.23 -13.49
C GLY A 139 4.67 7.99 -13.01
N HIS A 140 5.50 8.38 -13.96
CA HIS A 140 6.76 9.10 -13.70
C HIS A 140 6.71 10.49 -14.35
N PRO A 141 7.24 11.55 -13.69
CA PRO A 141 7.21 12.90 -14.25
C PRO A 141 8.21 13.14 -15.39
N GLY A 142 9.00 12.12 -15.76
CA GLY A 142 9.96 12.17 -16.87
C GLY A 142 11.38 12.52 -16.47
N HIS A 143 11.60 13.07 -15.27
CA HIS A 143 12.93 13.43 -14.79
C HIS A 143 13.04 13.26 -13.27
N ALA A 144 14.17 12.73 -12.80
CA ALA A 144 14.39 12.46 -11.37
C ALA A 144 14.25 13.71 -10.50
N SER A 145 14.64 14.88 -10.99
CA SER A 145 14.53 16.15 -10.24
C SER A 145 13.09 16.60 -9.97
N LYS A 146 12.11 16.03 -10.71
CA LYS A 146 10.69 16.37 -10.55
C LYS A 146 9.94 15.43 -9.63
N VAL A 147 10.54 14.32 -9.21
CA VAL A 147 9.87 13.25 -8.46
C VAL A 147 9.30 13.74 -7.13
N SER A 148 10.09 14.44 -6.33
CA SER A 148 9.64 14.95 -5.02
C SER A 148 8.38 15.80 -5.11
N GLY A 149 8.34 16.74 -6.05
CA GLY A 149 7.16 17.59 -6.26
C GLY A 149 5.98 16.80 -6.84
N TYR A 150 6.25 15.92 -7.78
CA TYR A 150 5.24 15.11 -8.45
C TYR A 150 4.44 14.22 -7.49
N VAL A 151 5.12 13.49 -6.60
CA VAL A 151 4.44 12.58 -5.65
C VAL A 151 3.62 13.34 -4.61
N LEU A 152 3.96 14.59 -4.33
CA LEU A 152 3.26 15.44 -3.36
C LEU A 152 2.14 16.28 -3.99
N THR A 153 1.80 16.03 -5.24
CA THR A 153 0.69 16.69 -5.93
C THR A 153 -0.44 15.72 -6.22
N LYS A 154 -1.63 16.26 -6.38
CA LYS A 154 -2.82 15.46 -6.74
C LYS A 154 -2.72 15.01 -8.19
N PRO A 155 -3.16 13.78 -8.51
CA PRO A 155 -3.28 13.35 -9.89
C PRO A 155 -4.34 14.15 -10.64
N SER A 156 -4.26 14.18 -11.98
CA SER A 156 -5.35 14.66 -12.81
C SER A 156 -6.64 13.88 -12.52
N ALA A 157 -7.78 14.42 -12.91
CA ALA A 157 -9.07 13.72 -12.75
C ALA A 157 -9.08 12.35 -13.43
N GLY A 158 -8.50 12.25 -14.63
CA GLY A 158 -8.39 10.99 -15.36
C GLY A 158 -7.48 9.98 -14.68
N ASP A 159 -6.31 10.42 -14.21
CA ASP A 159 -5.38 9.57 -13.47
C ASP A 159 -5.99 9.12 -12.13
N LYS A 160 -6.68 10.00 -11.43
CA LYS A 160 -7.34 9.65 -10.16
C LYS A 160 -8.40 8.58 -10.37
N GLN A 161 -9.20 8.71 -11.43
CA GLN A 161 -10.19 7.69 -11.78
C GLN A 161 -9.53 6.34 -12.09
N ALA A 162 -8.46 6.34 -12.88
CA ALA A 162 -7.72 5.13 -13.21
C ALA A 162 -7.10 4.48 -11.97
N ILE A 163 -6.53 5.29 -11.06
CA ILE A 163 -5.96 4.81 -9.80
C ILE A 163 -7.06 4.21 -8.91
N ASP A 164 -8.19 4.87 -8.76
CA ASP A 164 -9.30 4.36 -7.95
C ASP A 164 -9.82 3.02 -8.50
N GLN A 165 -9.94 2.90 -9.80
CA GLN A 165 -10.40 1.67 -10.45
C GLN A 165 -9.41 0.50 -10.27
N ILE A 166 -8.11 0.75 -10.39
CA ILE A 166 -7.13 -0.32 -10.17
C ILE A 166 -7.02 -0.71 -8.68
N ILE A 167 -7.28 0.23 -7.78
CA ILE A 167 -7.38 -0.07 -6.35
C ILE A 167 -8.56 -1.02 -6.11
N ASP A 168 -9.70 -0.79 -6.73
CA ASP A 168 -10.85 -1.70 -6.64
C ASP A 168 -10.49 -3.11 -7.12
N GLU A 169 -9.78 -3.21 -8.23
CA GLU A 169 -9.32 -4.49 -8.76
C GLU A 169 -8.30 -5.17 -7.82
N ALA A 170 -7.43 -4.40 -7.19
CA ALA A 170 -6.48 -4.92 -6.21
C ALA A 170 -7.19 -5.47 -4.96
N VAL A 171 -8.24 -4.79 -4.49
CA VAL A 171 -9.07 -5.31 -3.39
C VAL A 171 -9.74 -6.62 -3.79
N ASP A 172 -10.25 -6.72 -5.03
CA ASP A 172 -10.88 -7.95 -5.54
C ASP A 172 -9.87 -9.09 -5.71
N ALA A 173 -8.62 -8.80 -6.02
CA ALA A 173 -7.56 -9.80 -6.17
C ALA A 173 -6.94 -10.24 -4.83
N LEU A 174 -7.08 -9.44 -3.78
CA LEU A 174 -6.46 -9.69 -2.47
C LEU A 174 -6.81 -11.05 -1.87
N PRO A 175 -8.07 -11.54 -1.94
CA PRO A 175 -8.40 -12.88 -1.42
C PRO A 175 -7.56 -14.01 -2.04
N LEU A 176 -7.21 -13.93 -3.31
CA LEU A 176 -6.35 -14.93 -3.96
C LEU A 176 -4.95 -14.95 -3.34
N LEU A 177 -4.39 -13.75 -3.08
CA LEU A 177 -3.10 -13.64 -2.41
C LEU A 177 -3.15 -14.22 -0.99
N LEU A 178 -4.20 -13.87 -0.23
CA LEU A 178 -4.37 -14.33 1.15
C LEU A 178 -4.54 -15.87 1.24
N LYS A 179 -5.20 -16.48 0.26
CA LYS A 179 -5.39 -17.94 0.19
C LYS A 179 -4.12 -18.71 -0.19
N GLY A 180 -3.03 -18.00 -0.46
CA GLY A 180 -1.76 -18.61 -0.80
C GLY A 180 -1.58 -18.94 -2.28
N ASP A 181 -2.30 -18.23 -3.15
CA ASP A 181 -2.16 -18.34 -4.59
C ASP A 181 -1.66 -17.00 -5.19
N PRO A 182 -0.39 -16.64 -4.92
CA PRO A 182 0.18 -15.39 -5.41
C PRO A 182 0.23 -15.33 -6.94
N VAL A 183 0.39 -16.48 -7.61
CA VAL A 183 0.43 -16.54 -9.07
C VAL A 183 -0.92 -16.14 -9.66
N LYS A 184 -2.02 -16.67 -9.14
CA LYS A 184 -3.37 -16.25 -9.59
C LYS A 184 -3.67 -14.79 -9.29
N ALA A 185 -3.28 -14.33 -8.10
CA ALA A 185 -3.46 -12.92 -7.72
C ALA A 185 -2.70 -12.00 -8.69
N MET A 186 -1.46 -12.33 -9.00
CA MET A 186 -0.63 -11.58 -9.94
C MET A 186 -1.20 -11.66 -11.36
N THR A 187 -1.55 -12.85 -11.83
CA THR A 187 -2.12 -13.02 -13.19
C THR A 187 -3.38 -12.19 -13.36
N ARG A 188 -4.26 -12.21 -12.38
CA ARG A 188 -5.49 -11.40 -12.42
C ARG A 188 -5.18 -9.91 -12.45
N LEU A 189 -4.38 -9.42 -11.50
CA LEU A 189 -4.16 -7.97 -11.33
C LEU A 189 -3.25 -7.41 -12.44
N HIS A 190 -2.18 -8.11 -12.81
CA HIS A 190 -1.20 -7.60 -13.76
C HIS A 190 -1.70 -7.53 -15.21
N SER A 191 -2.81 -8.19 -15.52
CA SER A 191 -3.45 -8.13 -16.83
C SER A 191 -4.40 -6.93 -17.01
N ILE A 192 -4.66 -6.18 -15.92
CA ILE A 192 -5.65 -5.09 -15.93
C ILE A 192 -4.96 -3.75 -16.19
N ASP A 193 -5.54 -2.97 -17.08
CA ASP A 193 -5.20 -1.56 -17.31
C ASP A 193 -6.51 -0.77 -17.38
N THR A 194 -6.82 0.00 -16.33
CA THR A 194 -8.08 0.73 -16.21
C THR A 194 -8.15 1.98 -17.09
N THR A 195 -7.08 2.34 -17.80
CA THR A 195 -7.09 3.39 -18.81
C THR A 195 -7.59 2.89 -20.16
N GLN A 196 -7.65 1.58 -20.37
CA GLN A 196 -8.10 0.97 -21.61
C GLN A 196 -9.61 0.73 -21.57
N PRO A 197 -10.33 0.91 -22.68
CA PRO A 197 -11.72 0.53 -22.77
C PRO A 197 -11.87 -1.00 -22.58
N GLY A 198 -12.86 -1.38 -21.79
CA GLY A 198 -13.16 -2.79 -21.51
C GLY A 198 -13.73 -3.55 -22.72
#